data_5f4ebf0db062c4958deccbab9eb0338a
#
_entry.id   5f4ebf0db062c4958deccbab9eb0338a
#
_cell.length_a   1.000
_cell.length_b   1.000
_cell.length_c   1.000
_cell.angle_alpha   90.00
_cell.angle_beta   90.00
_cell.angle_gamma   90.00
#
_symmetry.space_group_name_H-M   'P 1'
#
loop_
_entity.id
_entity.type
_entity.pdbx_description
1 polymer ?
#
loop_
_entity_poly.entity_id
_entity_poly.type
_entity_poly.pdbx_seq_one_letter_code
_entity_poly.pdbx_strand_id
1 'polypeptide(L)'
;MNKSFKERKKEFTNRVFEVMKNGGTYTKEQLVEITKLTEREVRSQIHDISIYYAVVSNSSTKGYRLANVNFDNKEDITKEIDLLNYCINEDKKRAREIIKRISRKIAVMKILQKKLESDF
;
A
#
# COMPACT_ATOMS: atom_id res chain seq x y z
N MET A 1 -9.41 23.54 -11.74
CA MET A 1 -9.37 22.40 -12.67
C MET A 1 -8.75 21.20 -11.98
N ASN A 2 -9.43 20.05 -11.98
CA ASN A 2 -8.91 18.85 -11.36
C ASN A 2 -7.89 18.17 -12.27
N LYS A 3 -6.75 17.82 -11.70
CA LYS A 3 -5.74 17.07 -12.43
C LYS A 3 -6.17 15.61 -12.59
N SER A 4 -5.80 14.99 -13.70
CA SER A 4 -6.03 13.56 -13.89
C SER A 4 -5.23 12.76 -12.85
N PHE A 5 -5.65 11.51 -12.63
CA PHE A 5 -4.92 10.62 -11.72
C PHE A 5 -3.44 10.45 -12.15
N LYS A 6 -3.21 10.37 -13.46
CA LYS A 6 -1.85 10.24 -14.02
C LYS A 6 -0.99 11.47 -13.72
N GLU A 7 -1.56 12.68 -13.82
CA GLU A 7 -0.86 13.91 -13.49
C GLU A 7 -0.53 14.01 -12.00
N ARG A 8 -1.48 13.59 -11.13
CA ARG A 8 -1.23 13.54 -9.69
C ARG A 8 -0.12 12.56 -9.32
N LYS A 9 -0.02 11.43 -10.02
CA LYS A 9 1.09 10.50 -9.84
C LYS A 9 2.44 11.15 -10.14
N LYS A 10 2.52 11.92 -11.23
CA LYS A 10 3.76 12.59 -11.64
C LYS A 10 4.23 13.62 -10.62
N GLU A 11 3.30 14.25 -9.90
CA GLU A 11 3.62 15.26 -8.90
C GLU A 11 3.95 14.66 -7.54
N PHE A 12 3.55 13.41 -7.28
CA PHE A 12 3.82 12.80 -6.01
C PHE A 12 5.31 12.49 -5.85
N THR A 13 5.85 12.82 -4.68
CA THR A 13 7.20 12.44 -4.30
C THR A 13 7.35 12.38 -2.79
N ASN A 14 8.25 11.52 -2.32
CA ASN A 14 8.76 11.49 -0.97
C ASN A 14 10.17 10.88 -1.01
N ARG A 15 10.86 10.83 0.12
CA ARG A 15 12.25 10.34 0.16
C ARG A 15 12.37 8.88 -0.29
N VAL A 16 11.45 8.03 0.15
CA VAL A 16 11.45 6.60 -0.22
C VAL A 16 11.16 6.46 -1.71
N PHE A 17 10.21 7.22 -2.24
CA PHE A 17 9.89 7.19 -3.67
C PHE A 17 11.10 7.58 -4.52
N GLU A 18 11.84 8.61 -4.10
CA GLU A 18 13.04 9.05 -4.82
C GLU A 18 14.08 7.93 -4.95
N VAL A 19 14.16 7.05 -3.96
CA VAL A 19 15.02 5.86 -4.02
C VAL A 19 14.43 4.78 -4.93
N MET A 20 13.13 4.51 -4.77
CA MET A 20 12.46 3.39 -5.45
C MET A 20 12.16 3.64 -6.93
N LYS A 21 12.14 4.89 -7.37
CA LYS A 21 11.75 5.22 -8.76
C LYS A 21 12.72 4.69 -9.81
N ASN A 22 13.90 4.25 -9.42
CA ASN A 22 14.86 3.62 -10.35
C ASN A 22 14.48 2.19 -10.73
N GLY A 23 13.42 1.62 -10.11
CA GLY A 23 12.95 0.27 -10.39
C GLY A 23 13.64 -0.81 -9.56
N GLY A 24 14.54 -0.45 -8.67
CA GLY A 24 15.24 -1.42 -7.82
C GLY A 24 14.37 -1.95 -6.70
N THR A 25 14.76 -3.11 -6.17
CA THR A 25 14.13 -3.73 -5.01
C THR A 25 14.93 -3.37 -3.76
N TYR A 26 14.23 -2.89 -2.73
CA TYR A 26 14.86 -2.45 -1.48
C TYR A 26 14.15 -3.05 -0.29
N THR A 27 14.91 -3.57 0.67
CA THR A 27 14.34 -3.98 1.95
C THR A 27 14.05 -2.73 2.79
N LYS A 28 13.21 -2.90 3.81
CA LYS A 28 12.91 -1.82 4.76
C LYS A 28 14.20 -1.29 5.40
N GLU A 29 15.08 -2.20 5.79
CA GLU A 29 16.36 -1.85 6.41
C GLU A 29 17.24 -1.02 5.47
N GLN A 30 17.31 -1.40 4.20
CA GLN A 30 18.05 -0.63 3.19
C GLN A 30 17.45 0.77 3.02
N LEU A 31 16.12 0.88 2.99
CA LEU A 31 15.45 2.17 2.86
C LEU A 31 15.70 3.08 4.07
N VAL A 32 15.68 2.51 5.28
CA VAL A 32 16.04 3.25 6.50
C VAL A 32 17.46 3.81 6.39
N GLU A 33 18.40 2.98 5.97
CA GLU A 33 19.80 3.38 5.85
C GLU A 33 20.01 4.46 4.79
N ILE A 34 19.42 4.28 3.62
CA ILE A 34 19.60 5.22 2.49
C ILE A 34 18.93 6.56 2.77
N THR A 35 17.68 6.54 3.27
CA THR A 35 16.89 7.76 3.48
C THR A 35 17.19 8.46 4.80
N LYS A 36 17.81 7.77 5.74
CA LYS A 36 18.00 8.24 7.13
C LYS A 36 16.70 8.52 7.87
N LEU A 37 15.61 7.93 7.41
CA LEU A 37 14.32 7.98 8.09
C LEU A 37 14.23 6.84 9.10
N THR A 38 13.32 6.96 10.06
CA THR A 38 13.00 5.84 10.96
C THR A 38 12.23 4.76 10.22
N GLU A 39 12.18 3.56 10.79
CA GLU A 39 11.40 2.46 10.23
C GLU A 39 9.93 2.85 10.06
N ARG A 40 9.35 3.54 11.05
CA ARG A 40 7.98 4.01 11.01
C ARG A 40 7.76 4.99 9.85
N GLU A 41 8.68 5.93 9.67
CA GLU A 41 8.60 6.89 8.58
C GLU A 41 8.71 6.22 7.21
N VAL A 42 9.60 5.23 7.08
CA VAL A 42 9.72 4.44 5.84
C VAL A 42 8.40 3.74 5.52
N ARG A 43 7.80 3.07 6.50
CA ARG A 43 6.50 2.40 6.30
C ARG A 43 5.40 3.37 5.90
N SER A 44 5.36 4.53 6.55
CA SER A 44 4.39 5.58 6.23
C SER A 44 4.57 6.09 4.81
N GLN A 45 5.80 6.31 4.39
CA GLN A 45 6.09 6.78 3.03
C GLN A 45 5.78 5.72 1.97
N ILE A 46 6.04 4.44 2.25
CA ILE A 46 5.65 3.34 1.35
C ILE A 46 4.13 3.31 1.21
N HIS A 47 3.41 3.47 2.31
CA HIS A 47 1.94 3.52 2.28
C HIS A 47 1.45 4.66 1.38
N ASP A 48 2.05 5.85 1.51
CA ASP A 48 1.69 7.01 0.69
C ASP A 48 1.98 6.75 -0.80
N ILE A 49 3.11 6.12 -1.11
CA ILE A 49 3.44 5.72 -2.48
C ILE A 49 2.37 4.79 -3.04
N SER A 50 1.91 3.83 -2.23
CA SER A 50 0.96 2.80 -2.68
C SER A 50 -0.41 3.35 -3.07
N ILE A 51 -0.72 4.59 -2.67
CA ILE A 51 -1.96 5.26 -3.08
C ILE A 51 -1.89 5.67 -4.55
N TYR A 52 -0.70 5.98 -5.05
CA TYR A 52 -0.51 6.52 -6.40
C TYR A 52 0.19 5.55 -7.36
N TYR A 53 0.94 4.59 -6.85
CA TYR A 53 1.72 3.63 -7.64
C TYR A 53 1.50 2.23 -7.10
N ALA A 54 1.59 1.23 -7.98
CA ALA A 54 1.55 -0.15 -7.53
C ALA A 54 2.91 -0.52 -6.93
N VAL A 55 2.93 -0.76 -5.62
CA VAL A 55 4.10 -1.25 -4.90
C VAL A 55 3.96 -2.77 -4.76
N VAL A 56 4.97 -3.51 -5.15
CA VAL A 56 4.97 -4.97 -5.05
C VAL A 56 6.03 -5.44 -4.06
N SER A 57 5.70 -6.50 -3.34
CA SER A 57 6.61 -7.16 -2.41
C SER A 57 6.17 -8.60 -2.24
N ASN A 58 7.09 -9.46 -1.88
CA ASN A 58 6.75 -10.83 -1.50
C ASN A 58 7.69 -11.34 -0.41
N SER A 59 7.32 -12.46 0.19
CA SER A 59 8.11 -13.06 1.27
C SER A 59 9.47 -13.59 0.82
N SER A 60 9.61 -13.95 -0.45
CA SER A 60 10.87 -14.50 -0.96
C SER A 60 11.91 -13.41 -1.25
N THR A 61 11.50 -12.25 -1.75
CA THR A 61 12.41 -11.14 -2.03
C THR A 61 12.64 -10.25 -0.80
N LYS A 62 11.70 -10.24 0.13
CA LYS A 62 11.71 -9.42 1.36
C LYS A 62 11.94 -7.94 1.10
N GLY A 63 11.60 -7.46 -0.08
CA GLY A 63 11.82 -6.08 -0.45
C GLY A 63 10.61 -5.48 -1.14
N TYR A 64 10.70 -4.17 -1.34
CA TYR A 64 9.66 -3.38 -2.00
C TYR A 64 10.18 -2.87 -3.33
N ARG A 65 9.32 -2.83 -4.32
CA ARG A 65 9.65 -2.35 -5.66
C ARG A 65 8.38 -1.76 -6.29
N LEU A 66 8.55 -0.78 -7.15
CA LEU A 66 7.43 -0.34 -7.98
C LEU A 66 7.17 -1.40 -9.06
N ALA A 67 5.89 -1.65 -9.36
CA ALA A 67 5.53 -2.58 -10.42
C ALA A 67 6.05 -2.06 -11.76
N ASN A 68 6.55 -2.97 -12.59
CA ASN A 68 7.13 -2.64 -13.89
C ASN A 68 6.15 -3.03 -14.99
N VAL A 69 5.81 -2.06 -15.84
CA VAL A 69 4.91 -2.27 -16.99
C VAL A 69 5.67 -2.37 -18.31
N ASN A 70 7.01 -2.29 -18.27
CA ASN A 70 7.86 -2.20 -19.47
C ASN A 70 8.53 -3.52 -19.85
N PHE A 71 8.13 -4.63 -19.21
CA PHE A 71 8.59 -5.95 -19.65
C PHE A 71 8.05 -6.23 -21.04
N ASP A 72 8.88 -6.79 -21.90
CA ASP A 72 8.52 -7.08 -23.29
C ASP A 72 8.52 -8.56 -23.65
N ASN A 73 8.89 -9.45 -22.73
CA ASN A 73 8.82 -10.89 -22.95
C ASN A 73 7.70 -11.52 -22.08
N LYS A 74 7.13 -12.58 -22.62
CA LYS A 74 5.98 -13.24 -22.00
C LYS A 74 6.26 -13.77 -20.60
N GLU A 75 7.45 -14.28 -20.37
CA GLU A 75 7.82 -14.88 -19.08
C GLU A 75 7.83 -13.81 -17.96
N ASP A 76 8.48 -12.68 -18.20
CA ASP A 76 8.57 -11.60 -17.22
C ASP A 76 7.22 -10.93 -16.98
N ILE A 77 6.42 -10.76 -18.04
CA ILE A 77 5.05 -10.22 -17.92
C ILE A 77 4.22 -11.14 -17.04
N THR A 78 4.29 -12.45 -17.24
CA THR A 78 3.54 -13.43 -16.45
C THR A 78 3.94 -13.40 -14.99
N LYS A 79 5.25 -13.32 -14.71
CA LYS A 79 5.76 -13.24 -13.34
C LYS A 79 5.27 -11.96 -12.63
N GLU A 80 5.23 -10.85 -13.33
CA GLU A 80 4.75 -9.61 -12.74
C GLU A 80 3.25 -9.65 -12.46
N ILE A 81 2.46 -10.23 -13.36
CA ILE A 81 1.03 -10.44 -13.14
C ILE A 81 0.81 -11.32 -11.91
N ASP A 82 1.55 -12.41 -11.79
CA ASP A 82 1.42 -13.33 -10.65
C ASP A 82 1.77 -12.64 -9.33
N LEU A 83 2.82 -11.83 -9.32
CA LEU A 83 3.21 -11.06 -8.15
C LEU A 83 2.15 -10.03 -7.78
N LEU A 84 1.59 -9.32 -8.75
CA LEU A 84 0.51 -8.35 -8.52
C LEU A 84 -0.74 -9.05 -7.97
N ASN A 85 -1.10 -10.22 -8.50
CA ASN A 85 -2.22 -11.00 -7.99
C ASN A 85 -2.01 -11.41 -6.53
N TYR A 86 -0.80 -11.81 -6.18
CA TYR A 86 -0.47 -12.13 -4.79
C TYR A 86 -0.67 -10.91 -3.88
N CYS A 87 -0.12 -9.78 -4.27
CA CYS A 87 -0.25 -8.53 -3.50
C CYS A 87 -1.70 -8.07 -3.36
N ILE A 88 -2.48 -8.17 -4.45
CA ILE A 88 -3.90 -7.84 -4.44
C ILE A 88 -4.65 -8.73 -3.45
N ASN A 89 -4.38 -10.04 -3.44
CA ASN A 89 -5.04 -10.96 -2.54
C ASN A 89 -4.70 -10.69 -1.07
N GLU A 90 -3.45 -10.32 -0.79
CA GLU A 90 -3.05 -9.94 0.56
C GLU A 90 -3.76 -8.66 1.02
N ASP A 91 -3.89 -7.67 0.14
CA ASP A 91 -4.60 -6.43 0.45
C ASP A 91 -6.09 -6.68 0.67
N LYS A 92 -6.71 -7.55 -0.13
CA LYS A 92 -8.12 -7.95 0.05
C LYS A 92 -8.34 -8.62 1.41
N LYS A 93 -7.40 -9.43 1.84
CA LYS A 93 -7.44 -10.10 3.15
C LYS A 93 -7.44 -9.08 4.29
N ARG A 94 -6.53 -8.10 4.22
CA ARG A 94 -6.45 -7.01 5.20
C ARG A 94 -7.72 -6.17 5.20
N ALA A 95 -8.26 -5.87 4.02
CA ALA A 95 -9.49 -5.10 3.88
C ALA A 95 -10.67 -5.80 4.54
N ARG A 96 -10.80 -7.12 4.36
CA ARG A 96 -11.85 -7.90 5.00
C ARG A 96 -11.77 -7.86 6.52
N GLU A 97 -10.56 -7.92 7.08
CA GLU A 97 -10.36 -7.84 8.52
C GLU A 97 -10.68 -6.45 9.07
N ILE A 98 -10.32 -5.39 8.34
CA ILE A 98 -10.67 -4.02 8.70
C ILE A 98 -12.19 -3.84 8.70
N ILE A 99 -12.88 -4.37 7.71
CA ILE A 99 -14.36 -4.33 7.63
C ILE A 99 -14.98 -5.02 8.85
N LYS A 100 -14.45 -6.17 9.26
CA LYS A 100 -14.93 -6.86 10.47
C LYS A 100 -14.78 -6.00 11.72
N ARG A 101 -13.65 -5.32 11.88
CA ARG A 101 -13.41 -4.40 13.00
C ARG A 101 -14.39 -3.25 13.01
N ILE A 102 -14.65 -2.67 11.86
CA ILE A 102 -15.62 -1.57 11.69
C ILE A 102 -17.00 -2.06 12.06
N SER A 103 -17.41 -3.23 11.57
CA SER A 103 -18.73 -3.81 11.86
C SER A 103 -18.98 -4.02 13.34
N ARG A 104 -17.97 -4.48 14.09
CA ARG A 104 -18.06 -4.65 15.54
C ARG A 104 -18.25 -3.33 16.27
N LYS A 105 -17.53 -2.29 15.86
CA LYS A 105 -17.66 -0.95 16.45
C LYS A 105 -19.03 -0.36 16.16
N ILE A 106 -19.54 -0.54 14.95
CA ILE A 106 -20.88 -0.09 14.58
C ILE A 106 -21.94 -0.79 15.43
N ALA A 107 -21.81 -2.09 15.65
CA ALA A 107 -22.76 -2.85 16.48
C ALA A 107 -22.83 -2.29 17.89
N VAL A 108 -21.69 -2.02 18.51
CA VAL A 108 -21.63 -1.42 19.85
C VAL A 108 -22.24 -0.01 19.86
N MET A 109 -21.90 0.79 18.87
CA MET A 109 -22.45 2.15 18.74
C MET A 109 -23.97 2.13 18.66
N LYS A 110 -24.55 1.21 17.91
CA LYS A 110 -26.01 1.06 17.79
C LYS A 110 -26.66 0.69 19.12
N ILE A 111 -26.02 -0.18 19.90
CA ILE A 111 -26.51 -0.54 21.24
C ILE A 111 -26.54 0.70 22.13
N LEU A 112 -25.46 1.47 22.13
CA LEU A 112 -25.37 2.70 22.94
C LEU A 112 -26.37 3.75 22.51
N GLN A 113 -26.58 3.93 21.21
CA GLN A 113 -27.59 4.85 20.69
C GLN A 113 -28.98 4.49 21.14
N LYS A 114 -29.32 3.19 21.13
CA LYS A 114 -30.63 2.71 21.64
C LYS A 114 -30.79 3.01 23.11
N LYS A 115 -29.72 2.85 23.91
CA LYS A 115 -29.76 3.21 25.34
C LYS A 115 -30.07 4.68 25.56
N LEU A 116 -29.45 5.54 24.79
CA LEU A 116 -29.73 6.99 24.87
C LEU A 116 -31.19 7.29 24.55
N GLU A 117 -31.77 6.61 23.57
CA GLU A 117 -33.15 6.84 23.17
C GLU A 117 -34.15 6.36 24.22
N SER A 118 -33.85 5.26 24.92
CA SER A 118 -34.79 4.65 25.87
C SER A 118 -34.61 5.14 27.28
N ASP A 119 -33.40 5.53 27.70
CA ASP A 119 -33.09 5.91 29.08
C ASP A 119 -33.15 7.42 29.33
N PHE A 120 -33.20 8.17 28.27
CA PHE A 120 -33.24 9.62 28.34
C PHE A 120 -34.37 10.16 27.46
#